data_40664bb4dc1d79ed14c174683cc005fc
#
_entry.id   40664bb4dc1d79ed14c174683cc005fc
#
_cell.length_a   1.000
_cell.length_b   1.000
_cell.length_c   1.000
_cell.angle_alpha   90.00
_cell.angle_beta   90.00
_cell.angle_gamma   90.00
#
_symmetry.space_group_name_H-M   'P 1'
#
loop_
_entity.id
_entity.type
_entity.pdbx_description
1 polymer ?
#
loop_
_entity_poly.entity_id
_entity_poly.type
_entity_poly.pdbx_seq_one_letter_code
_entity_poly.pdbx_strand_id
1 'polypeptide(L)'
;CLVGSEMCIRDRTETDEEDDRFAQPEELCCGGMVREIHLPSTVQSIGNYAFYGCMNLKLFHGTDAIVRMGSGVFTGCRLEKVEIDFMDGNKSCLKEILTEIRYQIIATLRYQGTETKILFPEYYADAVENTPARIVETHYYGSGGEYRECFYRRELDYGKYDRLFALSEARDSEEAIFSVALTRLRYPWKLEDAAKLRYENYVKAHMEGIGESCIHAVKERREIAAGDPQEVLLFCCREHYFDEQALGKTITYAADAGQTEISAILMDERYRSFPKKKKKFVL
;
A
#
# COMPACT_ATOMS: atom_id res chain seq x y z
N CYS A 1 0.62 -5.01 27.13
CA CYS A 1 -0.30 -5.39 28.22
C CYS A 1 -1.54 -4.52 28.16
N LEU A 2 -2.71 -5.15 28.03
CA LEU A 2 -4.01 -4.51 27.93
C LEU A 2 -4.70 -4.61 29.30
N VAL A 3 -4.82 -3.52 30.04
CA VAL A 3 -5.60 -3.50 31.28
C VAL A 3 -6.35 -2.18 31.40
N GLY A 4 -7.69 -2.25 31.49
CA GLY A 4 -8.56 -1.15 31.91
C GLY A 4 -9.50 -0.58 30.85
N SER A 5 -10.58 0.06 31.28
CA SER A 5 -11.65 0.66 30.46
C SER A 5 -11.24 1.93 29.69
N GLU A 6 -10.06 2.46 29.95
CA GLU A 6 -9.40 3.50 29.16
C GLU A 6 -8.03 2.96 28.74
N MET A 7 -7.99 2.26 27.58
CA MET A 7 -6.73 1.67 27.13
C MET A 7 -5.84 2.70 26.48
N CYS A 8 -4.84 3.13 27.26
CA CYS A 8 -3.66 3.83 26.77
C CYS A 8 -2.53 2.80 26.67
N ILE A 9 -1.92 2.63 25.50
CA ILE A 9 -0.68 1.87 25.39
C ILE A 9 0.41 2.76 25.98
N ARG A 10 1.02 2.28 27.05
CA ARG A 10 1.91 3.06 27.93
C ARG A 10 3.18 3.51 27.19
N ASP A 11 3.62 4.71 27.52
CA ASP A 11 4.88 5.28 27.08
C ASP A 11 6.07 4.45 27.60
N ARG A 12 6.96 4.04 26.70
CA ARG A 12 8.17 3.28 27.07
C ARG A 12 9.29 4.13 27.68
N THR A 13 9.18 5.47 27.58
CA THR A 13 10.20 6.37 28.13
C THR A 13 9.99 6.71 29.60
N GLU A 14 8.79 6.48 30.12
CA GLU A 14 8.51 6.56 31.56
C GLU A 14 8.72 5.18 32.20
N THR A 15 9.95 4.71 32.23
CA THR A 15 10.34 3.65 33.17
C THR A 15 10.44 4.27 34.53
N ASP A 16 9.38 4.14 35.36
CA ASP A 16 9.56 4.18 36.78
C ASP A 16 10.54 3.05 37.13
N GLU A 17 11.71 3.38 37.69
CA GLU A 17 12.75 2.41 38.07
C GLU A 17 12.23 1.31 39.03
N GLU A 18 11.03 1.46 39.55
CA GLU A 18 10.37 0.49 40.43
C GLU A 18 9.55 -0.56 39.67
N ASP A 19 9.05 -0.30 38.47
CA ASP A 19 8.22 -1.25 37.70
C ASP A 19 9.07 -2.27 36.93
N ASP A 20 10.32 -1.93 36.58
CA ASP A 20 11.23 -2.83 35.84
C ASP A 20 11.70 -4.04 36.66
N ARG A 21 11.51 -4.01 38.00
CA ARG A 21 11.93 -5.11 38.88
C ARG A 21 11.02 -6.33 38.85
N PHE A 22 9.84 -6.24 38.24
CA PHE A 22 8.84 -7.32 38.20
C PHE A 22 8.47 -7.83 36.82
N ALA A 23 8.89 -7.17 35.71
CA ALA A 23 8.68 -7.68 34.40
C ALA A 23 9.77 -8.70 34.03
N GLN A 24 9.40 -9.98 33.98
CA GLN A 24 10.28 -11.00 33.43
C GLN A 24 10.53 -10.67 31.97
N PRO A 25 11.75 -10.77 31.44
CA PRO A 25 12.07 -10.49 30.02
C PRO A 25 11.20 -11.29 29.03
N GLU A 26 10.65 -12.40 29.45
CA GLU A 26 9.77 -13.29 28.68
C GLU A 26 8.33 -12.74 28.54
N GLU A 27 7.91 -11.77 29.36
CA GLU A 27 6.59 -11.15 29.30
C GLU A 27 6.54 -9.89 28.41
N LEU A 28 7.70 -9.39 27.99
CA LEU A 28 7.80 -8.25 27.08
C LEU A 28 7.57 -8.73 25.64
N CYS A 29 6.35 -8.55 25.11
CA CYS A 29 6.03 -8.73 23.68
C CYS A 29 6.74 -7.67 22.84
N CYS A 30 8.07 -7.64 22.83
CA CYS A 30 8.87 -6.65 22.12
C CYS A 30 9.86 -7.30 21.15
N GLY A 31 10.28 -6.55 20.15
CA GLY A 31 11.31 -6.97 19.22
C GLY A 31 10.79 -7.89 18.10
N GLY A 32 11.51 -8.97 17.81
CA GLY A 32 11.30 -9.80 16.63
C GLY A 32 10.11 -10.75 16.64
N MET A 33 9.28 -10.78 17.70
CA MET A 33 8.18 -11.75 17.80
C MET A 33 6.84 -11.23 17.28
N VAL A 34 6.57 -9.92 17.38
CA VAL A 34 5.30 -9.32 17.00
C VAL A 34 5.25 -9.10 15.49
N ARG A 35 4.25 -9.70 14.83
CA ARG A 35 4.02 -9.55 13.39
C ARG A 35 2.81 -8.69 13.06
N GLU A 36 1.79 -8.77 13.91
CA GLU A 36 0.52 -8.09 13.72
C GLU A 36 0.04 -7.49 15.03
N ILE A 37 -0.57 -6.33 14.96
CA ILE A 37 -1.20 -5.65 16.08
C ILE A 37 -2.64 -5.33 15.70
N HIS A 38 -3.57 -5.78 16.52
CA HIS A 38 -4.99 -5.49 16.37
C HIS A 38 -5.49 -4.79 17.64
N LEU A 39 -5.88 -3.53 17.50
CA LEU A 39 -6.38 -2.71 18.59
C LEU A 39 -7.90 -2.61 18.53
N PRO A 40 -8.61 -2.88 19.64
CA PRO A 40 -10.06 -2.73 19.71
C PRO A 40 -10.47 -1.25 19.70
N SER A 41 -11.75 -0.99 19.41
CA SER A 41 -12.32 0.36 19.35
C SER A 41 -12.32 1.12 20.67
N THR A 42 -12.02 0.44 21.78
CA THR A 42 -11.86 1.05 23.10
C THR A 42 -10.53 1.80 23.28
N VAL A 43 -9.53 1.54 22.40
CA VAL A 43 -8.23 2.22 22.44
C VAL A 43 -8.34 3.61 21.84
N GLN A 44 -8.11 4.64 22.62
CA GLN A 44 -8.18 6.04 22.21
C GLN A 44 -6.82 6.72 22.06
N SER A 45 -5.78 6.16 22.67
CA SER A 45 -4.43 6.72 22.60
C SER A 45 -3.35 5.65 22.61
N ILE A 46 -2.25 5.96 21.90
CA ILE A 46 -1.03 5.16 21.86
C ILE A 46 0.10 6.06 22.38
N GLY A 47 0.86 5.60 23.37
CA GLY A 47 1.97 6.33 24.00
C GLY A 47 3.20 6.43 23.07
N ASN A 48 4.18 7.24 23.49
CA ASN A 48 5.44 7.36 22.77
C ASN A 48 6.16 6.01 22.72
N TYR A 49 6.81 5.72 21.60
CA TYR A 49 7.62 4.51 21.37
C TYR A 49 6.93 3.17 21.68
N ALA A 50 5.59 3.13 21.68
CA ALA A 50 4.82 1.95 22.10
C ALA A 50 5.21 0.66 21.34
N PHE A 51 5.52 0.76 20.04
CA PHE A 51 5.96 -0.36 19.20
C PHE A 51 7.38 -0.18 18.64
N TYR A 52 8.18 0.67 19.31
CA TYR A 52 9.55 0.93 18.90
C TYR A 52 10.37 -0.37 18.74
N GLY A 53 11.06 -0.50 17.59
CA GLY A 53 11.95 -1.65 17.34
C GLY A 53 11.24 -2.97 17.07
N CYS A 54 9.92 -2.98 16.85
CA CYS A 54 9.21 -4.19 16.42
C CYS A 54 9.51 -4.46 14.92
N MET A 55 10.73 -4.94 14.62
CA MET A 55 11.25 -5.08 13.25
C MET A 55 10.45 -6.04 12.36
N ASN A 56 9.73 -7.00 12.95
CA ASN A 56 8.91 -7.96 12.21
C ASN A 56 7.43 -7.58 12.12
N LEU A 57 7.05 -6.42 12.67
CA LEU A 57 5.68 -5.92 12.59
C LEU A 57 5.36 -5.54 11.14
N LYS A 58 4.37 -6.24 10.56
CA LYS A 58 3.92 -6.10 9.17
C LYS A 58 2.54 -5.47 9.04
N LEU A 59 1.66 -5.72 10.00
CA LEU A 59 0.29 -5.28 9.99
C LEU A 59 -0.06 -4.53 11.27
N PHE A 60 -0.64 -3.36 11.12
CA PHE A 60 -1.32 -2.63 12.19
C PHE A 60 -2.80 -2.48 11.82
N HIS A 61 -3.68 -2.94 12.71
CA HIS A 61 -5.12 -2.72 12.61
C HIS A 61 -5.61 -1.92 13.81
N GLY A 62 -6.36 -0.86 13.54
CA GLY A 62 -6.96 0.01 14.54
C GLY A 62 -8.25 0.64 14.05
N THR A 63 -8.80 1.56 14.83
CA THR A 63 -10.04 2.25 14.50
C THR A 63 -9.85 3.77 14.54
N ASP A 64 -10.85 4.51 14.05
CA ASP A 64 -10.92 5.97 14.13
C ASP A 64 -11.06 6.50 15.57
N ALA A 65 -11.32 5.61 16.56
CA ALA A 65 -11.31 5.96 17.99
C ALA A 65 -9.93 6.40 18.49
N ILE A 66 -8.83 6.03 17.80
CA ILE A 66 -7.48 6.44 18.17
C ILE A 66 -7.27 7.91 17.82
N VAL A 67 -7.47 8.78 18.80
CA VAL A 67 -7.40 10.25 18.64
C VAL A 67 -6.02 10.82 18.95
N ARG A 68 -5.18 10.09 19.68
CA ARG A 68 -3.82 10.50 20.05
C ARG A 68 -2.82 9.40 19.74
N MET A 69 -1.72 9.78 19.12
CA MET A 69 -0.57 8.91 18.87
C MET A 69 0.69 9.66 19.31
N GLY A 70 1.50 9.02 20.13
CA GLY A 70 2.78 9.53 20.58
C GLY A 70 3.81 9.58 19.46
N SER A 71 4.99 10.07 19.79
CA SER A 71 6.14 10.10 18.87
C SER A 71 6.86 8.75 18.85
N GLY A 72 7.44 8.38 17.72
CA GLY A 72 8.31 7.21 17.59
C GLY A 72 7.59 5.87 17.74
N VAL A 73 6.26 5.83 17.65
CA VAL A 73 5.45 4.63 17.87
C VAL A 73 5.90 3.46 17.00
N PHE A 74 6.18 3.72 15.73
CA PHE A 74 6.58 2.70 14.74
C PHE A 74 8.04 2.85 14.30
N THR A 75 8.84 3.65 15.00
CA THR A 75 10.26 3.80 14.65
C THR A 75 10.98 2.45 14.74
N GLY A 76 11.66 2.05 13.65
CA GLY A 76 12.33 0.76 13.52
C GLY A 76 11.41 -0.41 13.14
N CYS A 77 10.12 -0.16 12.86
CA CYS A 77 9.20 -1.14 12.32
C CYS A 77 9.30 -1.23 10.79
N ARG A 78 8.94 -2.39 10.23
CA ARG A 78 8.79 -2.61 8.79
C ARG A 78 7.32 -2.85 8.43
N LEU A 79 6.48 -1.90 8.81
CA LEU A 79 5.05 -1.96 8.57
C LEU A 79 4.76 -1.92 7.07
N GLU A 80 3.98 -2.88 6.58
CA GLU A 80 3.61 -3.02 5.17
C GLU A 80 2.12 -2.73 4.94
N LYS A 81 1.29 -3.06 5.95
CA LYS A 81 -0.16 -2.94 5.87
C LYS A 81 -0.69 -2.18 7.08
N VAL A 82 -1.58 -1.23 6.83
CA VAL A 82 -2.34 -0.50 7.86
C VAL A 82 -3.82 -0.66 7.56
N GLU A 83 -4.59 -1.09 8.54
CA GLU A 83 -6.04 -1.23 8.42
C GLU A 83 -6.72 -0.32 9.43
N ILE A 84 -7.66 0.48 8.97
CA ILE A 84 -8.43 1.40 9.81
C ILE A 84 -9.92 1.19 9.60
N ASP A 85 -10.62 0.85 10.67
CA ASP A 85 -12.08 0.76 10.67
C ASP A 85 -12.67 2.09 11.16
N PHE A 86 -13.45 2.73 10.30
CA PHE A 86 -14.16 3.96 10.63
C PHE A 86 -15.53 3.63 11.20
N MET A 87 -15.70 3.89 12.49
CA MET A 87 -16.96 3.71 13.20
C MET A 87 -17.90 4.90 12.98
N ASP A 88 -17.34 6.12 13.02
CA ASP A 88 -18.09 7.35 12.79
C ASP A 88 -17.15 8.46 12.29
N GLY A 89 -17.32 8.87 11.04
CA GLY A 89 -16.54 9.95 10.44
C GLY A 89 -15.44 9.50 9.48
N ASN A 90 -14.43 10.37 9.26
CA ASN A 90 -13.39 10.20 8.24
C ASN A 90 -11.98 10.51 8.76
N LYS A 91 -11.81 10.77 10.06
CA LYS A 91 -10.53 11.13 10.67
C LYS A 91 -9.92 9.93 11.33
N SER A 92 -8.61 9.74 11.16
CA SER A 92 -7.90 8.62 11.78
C SER A 92 -6.46 8.98 12.12
N CYS A 93 -5.76 8.07 12.78
CA CYS A 93 -4.33 8.17 13.07
C CYS A 93 -3.43 7.78 11.87
N LEU A 94 -4.00 7.59 10.68
CA LEU A 94 -3.24 7.15 9.50
C LEU A 94 -2.10 8.11 9.16
N LYS A 95 -2.34 9.43 9.24
CA LYS A 95 -1.29 10.42 8.95
C LYS A 95 -0.09 10.26 9.88
N GLU A 96 -0.34 10.11 11.16
CA GLU A 96 0.71 9.95 12.18
C GLU A 96 1.52 8.68 11.94
N ILE A 97 0.87 7.56 11.59
CA ILE A 97 1.54 6.31 11.23
C ILE A 97 2.43 6.51 10.00
N LEU A 98 1.90 7.11 8.93
CA LEU A 98 2.61 7.32 7.68
C LEU A 98 3.82 8.25 7.82
N THR A 99 3.79 9.19 8.77
CA THR A 99 4.90 10.11 9.02
C THR A 99 6.15 9.38 9.54
N GLU A 100 5.98 8.25 10.21
CA GLU A 100 7.09 7.48 10.79
C GLU A 100 7.62 6.38 9.84
N ILE A 101 6.87 6.01 8.83
CA ILE A 101 7.21 4.90 7.92
C ILE A 101 7.53 5.45 6.53
N ARG A 102 8.73 5.17 6.02
CA ARG A 102 9.18 5.60 4.68
C ARG A 102 8.99 4.54 3.61
N TYR A 103 8.88 3.28 4.00
CA TYR A 103 8.63 2.16 3.09
C TYR A 103 7.24 2.25 2.45
N GLN A 104 7.03 1.49 1.38
CA GLN A 104 5.72 1.35 0.78
C GLN A 104 4.71 0.79 1.79
N ILE A 105 3.53 1.40 1.88
CA ILE A 105 2.43 0.97 2.75
C ILE A 105 1.13 0.88 1.95
N ILE A 106 0.37 -0.18 2.20
CA ILE A 106 -1.01 -0.33 1.75
C ILE A 106 -1.93 -0.03 2.94
N ALA A 107 -2.73 1.02 2.81
CA ALA A 107 -3.77 1.33 3.79
C ALA A 107 -5.13 0.79 3.32
N THR A 108 -5.72 -0.13 4.10
CA THR A 108 -7.11 -0.58 3.93
C THR A 108 -8.00 0.22 4.85
N LEU A 109 -8.94 0.95 4.28
CA LEU A 109 -9.83 1.87 4.99
C LEU A 109 -11.25 1.34 4.86
N ARG A 110 -11.87 0.96 5.98
CA ARG A 110 -13.22 0.44 6.01
C ARG A 110 -14.17 1.49 6.58
N TYR A 111 -14.96 2.06 5.71
CA TYR A 111 -16.08 2.94 6.05
C TYR A 111 -17.36 2.10 6.13
N GLN A 112 -18.40 2.58 6.78
CA GLN A 112 -19.69 1.91 6.93
C GLN A 112 -20.16 1.19 5.63
N GLY A 113 -19.83 -0.10 5.51
CA GLY A 113 -20.19 -0.95 4.38
C GLY A 113 -19.34 -0.81 3.11
N THR A 114 -18.28 0.00 3.11
CA THR A 114 -17.37 0.16 1.97
C THR A 114 -15.93 -0.03 2.41
N GLU A 115 -15.22 -0.92 1.72
CA GLU A 115 -13.77 -1.07 1.86
C GLU A 115 -13.07 -0.38 0.69
N THR A 116 -12.03 0.39 0.98
CA THR A 116 -11.12 0.92 -0.02
C THR A 116 -9.69 0.66 0.37
N LYS A 117 -8.82 0.55 -0.64
CA LYS A 117 -7.37 0.44 -0.43
C LYS A 117 -6.67 1.60 -1.11
N ILE A 118 -5.61 2.05 -0.49
CA ILE A 118 -4.77 3.12 -1.03
C ILE A 118 -3.31 2.80 -0.75
N LEU A 119 -2.49 3.00 -1.75
CA LEU A 119 -1.06 2.73 -1.69
C LEU A 119 -0.29 4.02 -1.43
N PHE A 120 0.57 4.03 -0.43
CA PHE A 120 1.55 5.09 -0.22
C PHE A 120 2.92 4.57 -0.70
N PRO A 121 3.47 5.09 -1.80
CA PRO A 121 4.77 4.69 -2.31
C PRO A 121 5.88 4.91 -1.29
N GLU A 122 6.98 4.22 -1.43
CA GLU A 122 8.17 4.51 -0.65
C GLU A 122 8.80 5.84 -1.06
N TYR A 123 9.56 6.40 -0.15
CA TYR A 123 10.45 7.51 -0.44
C TYR A 123 11.70 7.40 0.41
N TYR A 124 12.72 8.06 -0.06
CA TYR A 124 14.01 8.05 0.59
C TYR A 124 14.58 9.47 0.59
N ALA A 125 15.22 9.84 1.66
CA ALA A 125 15.80 11.17 1.84
C ALA A 125 17.26 11.03 2.24
N ASP A 126 18.14 11.65 1.45
CA ASP A 126 19.56 11.79 1.74
C ASP A 126 19.89 13.20 2.20
N ALA A 127 20.63 13.31 3.27
CA ALA A 127 21.21 14.57 3.72
C ALA A 127 22.63 14.65 3.19
N VAL A 128 22.87 15.57 2.26
CA VAL A 128 24.21 15.84 1.71
C VAL A 128 24.76 17.13 2.32
N GLU A 129 25.87 17.03 3.03
CA GLU A 129 26.59 18.19 3.53
C GLU A 129 27.47 18.78 2.42
N ASN A 130 27.14 19.99 2.02
CA ASN A 130 27.95 20.73 1.05
C ASN A 130 29.04 21.51 1.80
N THR A 131 30.27 20.94 1.83
CA THR A 131 31.45 21.65 2.30
C THR A 131 32.08 22.37 1.10
N PRO A 132 32.39 23.70 1.16
CA PRO A 132 32.76 24.47 2.33
C PRO A 132 31.64 25.32 2.95
N ALA A 133 30.43 25.35 2.38
CA ALA A 133 29.38 26.26 2.83
C ALA A 133 28.65 25.80 4.09
N ARG A 134 28.90 24.58 4.58
CA ARG A 134 28.19 23.92 5.71
C ARG A 134 26.66 23.95 5.58
N ILE A 135 26.17 23.87 4.34
CA ILE A 135 24.75 23.78 4.04
C ILE A 135 24.44 22.30 3.93
N VAL A 136 23.45 21.84 4.71
CA VAL A 136 22.89 20.49 4.58
C VAL A 136 21.72 20.58 3.63
N GLU A 137 21.84 19.93 2.48
CA GLU A 137 20.76 19.79 1.50
C GLU A 137 20.13 18.42 1.64
N THR A 138 18.80 18.36 1.71
CA THR A 138 18.08 17.09 1.73
C THR A 138 17.53 16.79 0.35
N HIS A 139 18.02 15.72 -0.25
CA HIS A 139 17.52 15.23 -1.52
C HIS A 139 16.47 14.14 -1.28
N TYR A 140 15.29 14.33 -1.86
CA TYR A 140 14.19 13.36 -1.79
C TYR A 140 14.09 12.56 -3.08
N TYR A 141 13.98 11.24 -2.94
CA TYR A 141 13.81 10.31 -4.03
C TYR A 141 12.46 9.60 -3.87
N GLY A 142 11.74 9.41 -4.98
CA GLY A 142 10.38 8.90 -4.99
C GLY A 142 9.34 9.98 -4.67
N SER A 143 8.07 9.66 -4.84
CA SER A 143 6.93 10.56 -4.61
C SER A 143 6.25 10.33 -3.25
N GLY A 144 6.66 9.31 -2.53
CA GLY A 144 5.98 8.85 -1.33
C GLY A 144 5.89 9.88 -0.20
N GLY A 145 6.83 10.83 -0.14
CA GLY A 145 6.80 11.92 0.84
C GLY A 145 5.59 12.82 0.63
N GLU A 146 5.36 13.25 -0.61
CA GLU A 146 4.23 14.11 -0.99
C GLU A 146 2.88 13.40 -0.81
N TYR A 147 2.80 12.09 -1.10
CA TYR A 147 1.59 11.31 -0.85
C TYR A 147 1.21 11.26 0.63
N ARG A 148 2.18 11.25 1.55
CA ARG A 148 1.95 11.26 3.00
C ARG A 148 1.43 12.60 3.52
N GLU A 149 1.53 13.65 2.73
CA GLU A 149 0.97 14.98 3.03
C GLU A 149 -0.44 15.20 2.45
N CYS A 150 -1.08 14.15 1.90
CA CYS A 150 -2.44 14.21 1.36
C CYS A 150 -3.50 14.12 2.46
N PHE A 151 -3.37 14.91 3.51
CA PHE A 151 -4.32 14.94 4.62
C PHE A 151 -4.74 16.37 4.96
N TYR A 152 -6.01 16.50 5.33
CA TYR A 152 -6.55 17.70 5.93
C TYR A 152 -7.17 17.35 7.28
N ARG A 153 -6.62 17.89 8.39
CA ARG A 153 -7.10 17.62 9.75
C ARG A 153 -7.32 16.13 10.05
N ARG A 154 -6.38 15.27 9.67
CA ARG A 154 -6.39 13.80 9.84
C ARG A 154 -7.39 13.06 8.93
N GLU A 155 -8.03 13.74 8.00
CA GLU A 155 -8.82 13.13 6.93
C GLU A 155 -7.98 13.03 5.67
N LEU A 156 -8.03 11.89 4.97
CA LEU A 156 -7.33 11.69 3.71
C LEU A 156 -8.03 12.47 2.58
N ASP A 157 -7.28 13.33 1.91
CA ASP A 157 -7.70 14.07 0.71
C ASP A 157 -7.40 13.26 -0.55
N TYR A 158 -8.39 12.48 -1.00
CA TYR A 158 -8.28 11.65 -2.19
C TYR A 158 -8.01 12.47 -3.46
N GLY A 159 -8.62 13.65 -3.59
CA GLY A 159 -8.39 14.52 -4.75
C GLY A 159 -6.96 15.04 -4.81
N LYS A 160 -6.36 15.43 -3.67
CA LYS A 160 -4.95 15.79 -3.58
C LYS A 160 -4.06 14.59 -3.91
N TYR A 161 -4.38 13.41 -3.38
CA TYR A 161 -3.68 12.17 -3.66
C TYR A 161 -3.66 11.86 -5.17
N ASP A 162 -4.81 11.87 -5.83
CA ASP A 162 -4.92 11.52 -7.25
C ASP A 162 -4.20 12.55 -8.17
N ARG A 163 -4.07 13.82 -7.75
CA ARG A 163 -3.29 14.83 -8.49
C ARG A 163 -1.78 14.57 -8.47
N LEU A 164 -1.26 13.85 -7.49
CA LEU A 164 0.17 13.52 -7.40
C LEU A 164 0.63 12.43 -8.38
N PHE A 165 -0.30 11.78 -9.09
CA PHE A 165 0.06 10.70 -10.01
C PHE A 165 1.09 11.12 -11.07
N ALA A 166 0.98 12.34 -11.60
CA ALA A 166 1.98 12.87 -12.55
C ALA A 166 3.39 13.01 -11.92
N LEU A 167 3.46 13.20 -10.61
CA LEU A 167 4.73 13.21 -9.89
C LEU A 167 5.32 11.81 -9.75
N SER A 168 4.47 10.80 -9.48
CA SER A 168 4.86 9.39 -9.49
C SER A 168 5.43 8.99 -10.85
N GLU A 169 4.76 9.34 -11.95
CA GLU A 169 5.25 9.06 -13.32
C GLU A 169 6.65 9.63 -13.57
N ALA A 170 7.04 10.69 -12.88
CA ALA A 170 8.34 11.34 -13.04
C ALA A 170 9.43 10.81 -12.10
N ARG A 171 9.09 10.19 -10.98
CA ARG A 171 10.05 9.92 -9.89
C ARG A 171 10.08 8.48 -9.40
N ASP A 172 9.02 7.71 -9.61
CA ASP A 172 8.90 6.38 -9.05
C ASP A 172 9.31 5.30 -10.07
N SER A 173 9.48 4.07 -9.59
CA SER A 173 9.65 2.91 -10.45
C SER A 173 8.35 2.55 -11.16
N GLU A 174 8.44 1.91 -12.32
CA GLU A 174 7.25 1.45 -13.07
C GLU A 174 6.33 0.58 -12.20
N GLU A 175 6.89 -0.29 -11.35
CA GLU A 175 6.11 -1.14 -10.44
C GLU A 175 5.33 -0.29 -9.41
N ALA A 176 5.92 0.76 -8.86
CA ALA A 176 5.25 1.66 -7.93
C ALA A 176 4.12 2.45 -8.63
N ILE A 177 4.39 2.98 -9.83
CA ILE A 177 3.41 3.77 -10.59
C ILE A 177 2.19 2.93 -10.96
N PHE A 178 2.38 1.75 -11.58
CA PHE A 178 1.24 0.92 -11.94
C PHE A 178 0.51 0.38 -10.71
N SER A 179 1.21 0.15 -9.60
CA SER A 179 0.59 -0.28 -8.34
C SER A 179 -0.33 0.79 -7.75
N VAL A 180 0.07 2.07 -7.81
CA VAL A 180 -0.79 3.21 -7.44
C VAL A 180 -2.03 3.23 -8.34
N ALA A 181 -1.84 3.20 -9.66
CA ALA A 181 -2.94 3.26 -10.63
C ALA A 181 -3.92 2.11 -10.45
N LEU A 182 -3.43 0.86 -10.42
CA LEU A 182 -4.26 -0.33 -10.25
C LEU A 182 -4.99 -0.37 -8.90
N THR A 183 -4.33 0.05 -7.83
CA THR A 183 -4.98 0.11 -6.51
C THR A 183 -6.14 1.09 -6.54
N ARG A 184 -5.97 2.29 -7.11
CA ARG A 184 -7.03 3.29 -7.24
C ARG A 184 -8.16 2.85 -8.16
N LEU A 185 -7.87 2.16 -9.25
CA LEU A 185 -8.88 1.63 -10.17
C LEU A 185 -9.66 0.46 -9.58
N ARG A 186 -9.02 -0.42 -8.80
CA ARG A 186 -9.68 -1.55 -8.15
C ARG A 186 -10.53 -1.13 -6.94
N TYR A 187 -10.15 -0.03 -6.26
CA TYR A 187 -10.81 0.49 -5.06
C TYR A 187 -11.18 1.98 -5.23
N PRO A 188 -12.12 2.32 -6.13
CA PRO A 188 -12.35 3.68 -6.63
C PRO A 188 -13.14 4.58 -5.66
N TRP A 189 -12.87 4.52 -4.36
CA TRP A 189 -13.54 5.37 -3.39
C TRP A 189 -13.17 6.85 -3.59
N LYS A 190 -14.19 7.72 -3.74
CA LYS A 190 -14.01 9.15 -4.03
C LYS A 190 -13.06 9.42 -5.22
N LEU A 191 -13.04 8.55 -6.21
CA LEU A 191 -12.22 8.71 -7.42
C LEU A 191 -12.99 9.52 -8.46
N GLU A 192 -12.45 10.68 -8.83
CA GLU A 192 -13.01 11.55 -9.86
C GLU A 192 -12.75 10.99 -11.27
N ASP A 193 -13.69 11.22 -12.21
CA ASP A 193 -13.61 10.69 -13.58
C ASP A 193 -12.32 11.10 -14.31
N ALA A 194 -11.85 12.33 -14.12
CA ALA A 194 -10.61 12.81 -14.73
C ALA A 194 -9.37 12.05 -14.22
N ALA A 195 -9.32 11.74 -12.94
CA ALA A 195 -8.24 10.95 -12.34
C ALA A 195 -8.35 9.49 -12.78
N LYS A 196 -9.57 8.92 -12.79
CA LYS A 196 -9.83 7.57 -13.29
C LYS A 196 -9.33 7.40 -14.71
N LEU A 197 -9.68 8.31 -15.60
CA LEU A 197 -9.25 8.27 -17.02
C LEU A 197 -7.72 8.32 -17.13
N ARG A 198 -7.03 9.10 -16.29
CA ARG A 198 -5.57 9.16 -16.29
C ARG A 198 -4.96 7.81 -15.89
N TYR A 199 -5.46 7.20 -14.83
CA TYR A 199 -5.01 5.89 -14.39
C TYR A 199 -5.26 4.81 -15.44
N GLU A 200 -6.44 4.80 -16.06
CA GLU A 200 -6.78 3.87 -17.15
C GLU A 200 -5.85 4.02 -18.35
N ASN A 201 -5.58 5.25 -18.77
CA ASN A 201 -4.68 5.53 -19.89
C ASN A 201 -3.25 5.03 -19.60
N TYR A 202 -2.77 5.27 -18.37
CA TYR A 202 -1.46 4.77 -17.95
C TYR A 202 -1.42 3.24 -17.97
N VAL A 203 -2.39 2.57 -17.35
CA VAL A 203 -2.45 1.11 -17.29
C VAL A 203 -2.51 0.51 -18.69
N LYS A 204 -3.36 1.03 -19.59
CA LYS A 204 -3.45 0.57 -20.97
C LYS A 204 -2.13 0.72 -21.74
N ALA A 205 -1.44 1.84 -21.55
CA ALA A 205 -0.17 2.10 -22.24
C ALA A 205 0.98 1.18 -21.74
N HIS A 206 0.92 0.70 -20.48
CA HIS A 206 1.98 -0.09 -19.87
C HIS A 206 1.56 -1.56 -19.62
N MET A 207 0.47 -2.02 -20.24
CA MET A 207 -0.14 -3.31 -19.91
C MET A 207 0.78 -4.51 -20.16
N GLU A 208 1.74 -4.40 -21.10
CA GLU A 208 2.75 -5.44 -21.36
C GLU A 208 3.64 -5.64 -20.11
N GLY A 209 4.26 -4.58 -19.58
CA GLY A 209 5.10 -4.64 -18.38
C GLY A 209 4.33 -5.02 -17.12
N ILE A 210 3.08 -4.56 -17.02
CA ILE A 210 2.18 -4.95 -15.92
C ILE A 210 1.90 -6.46 -15.97
N GLY A 211 1.61 -6.98 -17.18
CA GLY A 211 1.37 -8.40 -17.39
C GLY A 211 2.60 -9.25 -17.01
N GLU A 212 3.78 -8.84 -17.44
CA GLU A 212 5.04 -9.51 -17.10
C GLU A 212 5.29 -9.51 -15.59
N SER A 213 5.16 -8.35 -14.94
CA SER A 213 5.32 -8.21 -13.48
C SER A 213 4.34 -9.07 -12.69
N CYS A 214 3.08 -9.15 -13.12
CA CYS A 214 2.09 -10.02 -12.49
C CYS A 214 2.47 -11.50 -12.63
N ILE A 215 2.88 -11.96 -13.81
CA ILE A 215 3.30 -13.35 -14.03
C ILE A 215 4.55 -13.68 -13.19
N HIS A 216 5.50 -12.76 -13.10
CA HIS A 216 6.68 -12.94 -12.26
C HIS A 216 6.29 -13.07 -10.78
N ALA A 217 5.39 -12.21 -10.29
CA ALA A 217 4.88 -12.26 -8.92
C ALA A 217 4.15 -13.58 -8.60
N VAL A 218 3.34 -14.09 -9.55
CA VAL A 218 2.69 -15.41 -9.43
C VAL A 218 3.73 -16.54 -9.30
N LYS A 219 4.76 -16.52 -10.15
CA LYS A 219 5.84 -17.50 -10.11
C LYS A 219 6.57 -17.50 -8.77
N GLU A 220 6.82 -16.33 -8.20
CA GLU A 220 7.46 -16.14 -6.90
C GLU A 220 6.51 -16.34 -5.71
N ARG A 221 5.21 -16.54 -5.95
CA ARG A 221 4.16 -16.66 -4.92
C ARG A 221 4.12 -15.45 -3.99
N ARG A 222 4.32 -14.25 -4.53
CA ARG A 222 4.24 -12.99 -3.81
C ARG A 222 3.02 -12.18 -4.22
N GLU A 223 2.45 -11.43 -3.30
CA GLU A 223 1.48 -10.39 -3.61
C GLU A 223 2.20 -9.20 -4.25
N ILE A 224 1.48 -8.45 -5.07
CA ILE A 224 1.87 -7.10 -5.49
C ILE A 224 1.08 -6.08 -4.68
N ALA A 225 1.49 -4.81 -4.71
CA ALA A 225 0.81 -3.79 -3.95
C ALA A 225 -0.69 -3.63 -4.31
N ALA A 226 -1.05 -3.89 -5.56
CA ALA A 226 -2.45 -3.90 -6.00
C ALA A 226 -3.26 -5.14 -5.55
N GLY A 227 -2.63 -6.12 -4.88
CA GLY A 227 -3.24 -7.34 -4.35
C GLY A 227 -2.70 -8.62 -4.99
N ASP A 228 -3.50 -9.68 -5.00
CA ASP A 228 -3.16 -10.94 -5.67
C ASP A 228 -2.94 -10.71 -7.17
N PRO A 229 -1.77 -11.09 -7.72
CA PRO A 229 -1.43 -10.78 -9.10
C PRO A 229 -2.34 -11.50 -10.12
N GLN A 230 -2.89 -12.66 -9.80
CA GLN A 230 -3.86 -13.34 -10.67
C GLN A 230 -5.18 -12.57 -10.72
N GLU A 231 -5.67 -12.10 -9.58
CA GLU A 231 -6.87 -11.25 -9.52
C GLU A 231 -6.68 -9.92 -10.25
N VAL A 232 -5.47 -9.34 -10.19
CA VAL A 232 -5.12 -8.12 -10.93
C VAL A 232 -5.20 -8.36 -12.44
N LEU A 233 -4.64 -9.46 -12.97
CA LEU A 233 -4.74 -9.82 -14.37
C LEU A 233 -6.20 -10.01 -14.79
N LEU A 234 -7.00 -10.73 -14.01
CA LEU A 234 -8.43 -10.92 -14.27
C LEU A 234 -9.21 -9.60 -14.24
N PHE A 235 -8.85 -8.68 -13.34
CA PHE A 235 -9.42 -7.34 -13.32
C PHE A 235 -9.09 -6.58 -14.61
N CYS A 236 -7.82 -6.58 -15.03
CA CYS A 236 -7.40 -5.92 -16.28
C CYS A 236 -8.09 -6.50 -17.52
N CYS A 237 -8.34 -7.81 -17.56
CA CYS A 237 -9.13 -8.45 -18.60
C CYS A 237 -10.59 -7.94 -18.62
N ARG A 238 -11.26 -7.92 -17.46
CA ARG A 238 -12.66 -7.47 -17.34
C ARG A 238 -12.86 -6.02 -17.75
N GLU A 239 -11.90 -5.17 -17.41
CA GLU A 239 -11.92 -3.73 -17.70
C GLU A 239 -11.40 -3.42 -19.14
N HIS A 240 -11.05 -4.44 -19.91
CA HIS A 240 -10.53 -4.32 -21.28
C HIS A 240 -9.30 -3.40 -21.39
N TYR A 241 -8.36 -3.54 -20.45
CA TYR A 241 -7.12 -2.77 -20.47
C TYR A 241 -6.07 -3.37 -21.41
N PHE A 242 -6.13 -4.69 -21.70
CA PHE A 242 -5.26 -5.34 -22.67
C PHE A 242 -5.61 -4.98 -24.11
N ASP A 243 -4.60 -4.65 -24.90
CA ASP A 243 -4.68 -4.80 -26.33
C ASP A 243 -4.28 -6.23 -26.78
N GLU A 244 -4.45 -6.57 -28.06
CA GLU A 244 -4.16 -7.91 -28.57
C GLU A 244 -2.67 -8.27 -28.42
N GLN A 245 -1.76 -7.30 -28.58
CA GLN A 245 -0.32 -7.50 -28.50
C GLN A 245 0.12 -7.77 -27.04
N ALA A 246 -0.25 -6.90 -26.11
CA ALA A 246 0.08 -7.04 -24.70
C ALA A 246 -0.48 -8.35 -24.12
N LEU A 247 -1.73 -8.70 -24.47
CA LEU A 247 -2.34 -9.96 -24.03
C LEU A 247 -1.58 -11.16 -24.62
N GLY A 248 -1.19 -11.10 -25.89
CA GLY A 248 -0.38 -12.15 -26.53
C GLY A 248 0.96 -12.37 -25.85
N LYS A 249 1.66 -11.29 -25.49
CA LYS A 249 2.93 -11.37 -24.76
C LYS A 249 2.76 -11.91 -23.34
N THR A 250 1.74 -11.44 -22.61
CA THR A 250 1.45 -11.93 -21.26
C THR A 250 1.15 -13.43 -21.25
N ILE A 251 0.44 -13.95 -22.29
CA ILE A 251 0.21 -15.39 -22.47
C ILE A 251 1.55 -16.12 -22.66
N THR A 252 2.48 -15.57 -23.44
CA THR A 252 3.80 -16.15 -23.65
C THR A 252 4.59 -16.18 -22.35
N TYR A 253 4.65 -15.07 -21.60
CA TYR A 253 5.29 -15.04 -20.27
C TYR A 253 4.71 -16.07 -19.30
N ALA A 254 3.36 -16.23 -19.30
CA ALA A 254 2.71 -17.23 -18.45
C ALA A 254 3.10 -18.67 -18.84
N ALA A 255 3.17 -18.95 -20.12
CA ALA A 255 3.58 -20.26 -20.62
C ALA A 255 5.06 -20.57 -20.27
N ASP A 256 5.97 -19.62 -20.51
CA ASP A 256 7.39 -19.73 -20.21
C ASP A 256 7.66 -19.86 -18.71
N ALA A 257 6.83 -19.24 -17.87
CA ALA A 257 6.87 -19.37 -16.42
C ALA A 257 6.22 -20.67 -15.89
N GLY A 258 5.64 -21.50 -16.76
CA GLY A 258 4.94 -22.73 -16.38
C GLY A 258 3.58 -22.52 -15.72
N GLN A 259 2.99 -21.31 -15.83
CA GLN A 259 1.70 -20.95 -15.24
C GLN A 259 0.56 -21.33 -16.20
N THR A 260 0.32 -22.63 -16.32
CA THR A 260 -0.60 -23.21 -17.32
C THR A 260 -2.06 -22.77 -17.13
N GLU A 261 -2.51 -22.64 -15.88
CA GLU A 261 -3.87 -22.21 -15.54
C GLU A 261 -4.10 -20.76 -15.97
N ILE A 262 -3.20 -19.86 -15.61
CA ILE A 262 -3.28 -18.44 -16.01
C ILE A 262 -3.19 -18.31 -17.51
N SER A 263 -2.26 -19.04 -18.16
CA SER A 263 -2.13 -19.04 -19.63
C SER A 263 -3.44 -19.44 -20.30
N ALA A 264 -4.12 -20.48 -19.80
CA ALA A 264 -5.41 -20.93 -20.32
C ALA A 264 -6.51 -19.85 -20.17
N ILE A 265 -6.59 -19.20 -19.01
CA ILE A 265 -7.55 -18.11 -18.75
C ILE A 265 -7.30 -16.93 -19.71
N LEU A 266 -6.06 -16.51 -19.87
CA LEU A 266 -5.68 -15.40 -20.75
C LEU A 266 -5.93 -15.75 -22.23
N MET A 267 -5.74 -17.01 -22.65
CA MET A 267 -6.07 -17.48 -23.99
C MET A 267 -7.59 -17.43 -24.27
N ASP A 268 -8.41 -17.83 -23.28
CA ASP A 268 -9.86 -17.74 -23.39
C ASP A 268 -10.31 -16.27 -23.52
N GLU A 269 -9.74 -15.39 -22.72
CA GLU A 269 -10.00 -13.95 -22.82
C GLU A 269 -9.58 -13.37 -24.17
N ARG A 270 -8.43 -13.77 -24.72
CA ARG A 270 -8.00 -13.37 -26.06
C ARG A 270 -9.00 -13.80 -27.13
N TYR A 271 -9.53 -15.01 -26.99
CA TYR A 271 -10.53 -15.51 -27.95
C TYR A 271 -11.83 -14.73 -27.87
N ARG A 272 -12.24 -14.28 -26.69
CA ARG A 272 -13.46 -13.48 -26.48
C ARG A 272 -13.29 -12.05 -26.96
N SER A 273 -12.21 -11.38 -26.55
CA SER A 273 -11.99 -9.95 -26.82
C SER A 273 -11.48 -9.68 -28.24
N PHE A 274 -10.72 -10.60 -28.84
CA PHE A 274 -10.11 -10.45 -30.15
C PHE A 274 -10.45 -11.63 -31.09
N PRO A 275 -11.72 -11.82 -31.48
CA PRO A 275 -12.13 -12.93 -32.29
C PRO A 275 -11.50 -12.83 -33.70
N LYS A 276 -10.80 -13.87 -34.14
CA LYS A 276 -10.25 -13.94 -35.50
C LYS A 276 -11.40 -13.88 -36.51
N LYS A 277 -11.37 -12.92 -37.42
CA LYS A 277 -12.32 -12.85 -38.56
C LYS A 277 -12.24 -14.16 -39.31
N LYS A 278 -13.34 -14.92 -39.38
CA LYS A 278 -13.44 -16.11 -40.22
C LYS A 278 -13.12 -15.69 -41.67
N LYS A 279 -12.01 -16.19 -42.24
CA LYS A 279 -11.76 -16.06 -43.66
C LYS A 279 -12.94 -16.71 -44.37
N LYS A 280 -13.79 -15.93 -45.06
CA LYS A 280 -14.74 -16.47 -46.01
C LYS A 280 -13.92 -17.09 -47.14
N PHE A 281 -13.86 -18.41 -47.18
CA PHE A 281 -13.45 -19.10 -48.38
C PHE A 281 -14.55 -18.82 -49.41
N VAL A 282 -14.23 -18.03 -50.41
CA VAL A 282 -15.04 -17.93 -51.64
C VAL A 282 -14.61 -19.14 -52.47
N LEU A 283 -15.52 -20.09 -52.61
CA LEU A 283 -15.41 -21.20 -53.55
C LEU A 283 -15.67 -20.70 -54.95
#